data_d6c436129ba3499461c1948a3f3e4868
#
_entry.id   d6c436129ba3499461c1948a3f3e4868
#
_cell.length_a   1.000
_cell.length_b   1.000
_cell.length_c   1.000
_cell.angle_alpha   90.00
_cell.angle_beta   90.00
_cell.angle_gamma   90.00
#
_symmetry.space_group_name_H-M   'P 1'
#
loop_
_entity.id
_entity.type
_entity.pdbx_description
1 polymer ?
#
loop_
_entity_poly.entity_id
_entity_poly.type
_entity_poly.pdbx_seq_one_letter_code
_entity_poly.pdbx_strand_id
1 'polypeptide(L)'
;MRRTKLYRFIVSDENLFRAIYALESFVFEPKLLSANDLVLFYRLHDKLNHTLVQDVMGQVRARLEDVLVNDELFSLRVYFNPKKLNPDTGEIESRPLHTANLVDQIAMVALLNALLFDVSDNKMILNQLALSLPPNFYGNIPSKEPKHLFVPWKEKYKEYTESVTQSYERYTETKKYSHEVTLDLVQFFPSLNPLLVYDWIIRGC
;
A
#
# COMPACT_ATOMS: atom_id res chain seq x y z
N MET A 1 -19.39 9.04 -14.17
CA MET A 1 -18.49 8.02 -13.58
C MET A 1 -19.23 6.79 -13.04
N ARG A 2 -20.34 6.90 -12.27
CA ARG A 2 -21.09 5.78 -11.65
C ARG A 2 -21.46 4.59 -12.57
N ARG A 3 -21.46 4.76 -13.90
CA ARG A 3 -21.86 3.71 -14.86
C ARG A 3 -20.70 2.93 -15.47
N THR A 4 -19.45 3.31 -15.20
CA THR A 4 -18.29 2.60 -15.77
C THR A 4 -18.08 1.24 -15.13
N LYS A 5 -17.51 0.29 -15.88
CA LYS A 5 -17.14 -1.03 -15.37
C LYS A 5 -16.17 -0.90 -14.19
N LEU A 6 -15.21 0.03 -14.29
CA LEU A 6 -14.22 0.30 -13.25
C LEU A 6 -14.89 0.77 -11.95
N TYR A 7 -15.80 1.76 -12.00
CA TYR A 7 -16.49 2.21 -10.81
C TYR A 7 -17.28 1.08 -10.14
N ARG A 8 -18.01 0.29 -10.92
CA ARG A 8 -18.76 -0.88 -10.39
C ARG A 8 -17.86 -1.87 -9.69
N PHE A 9 -16.67 -2.10 -10.23
CA PHE A 9 -15.66 -2.95 -9.58
C PHE A 9 -15.17 -2.33 -8.27
N ILE A 10 -14.78 -1.05 -8.27
CA ILE A 10 -14.27 -0.36 -7.08
C ILE A 10 -15.24 -0.50 -5.89
N VAL A 11 -16.54 -0.32 -6.11
CA VAL A 11 -17.57 -0.34 -5.06
C VAL A 11 -18.22 -1.71 -4.85
N SER A 12 -17.77 -2.76 -5.55
CA SER A 12 -18.33 -4.11 -5.43
C SER A 12 -18.08 -4.72 -4.06
N ASP A 13 -18.98 -5.58 -3.61
CA ASP A 13 -18.84 -6.31 -2.34
C ASP A 13 -17.53 -7.09 -2.28
N GLU A 14 -17.18 -7.79 -3.36
CA GLU A 14 -15.95 -8.57 -3.44
C GLU A 14 -14.70 -7.69 -3.22
N ASN A 15 -14.61 -6.54 -3.89
CA ASN A 15 -13.48 -5.64 -3.75
C ASN A 15 -13.41 -5.02 -2.34
N LEU A 16 -14.54 -4.57 -1.80
CA LEU A 16 -14.59 -3.96 -0.47
C LEU A 16 -14.27 -4.98 0.62
N PHE A 17 -14.77 -6.20 0.49
CA PHE A 17 -14.45 -7.28 1.39
C PHE A 17 -12.96 -7.60 1.36
N ARG A 18 -12.38 -7.73 0.16
CA ARG A 18 -10.93 -7.89 -0.01
C ARG A 18 -10.16 -6.71 0.62
N ALA A 19 -10.61 -5.48 0.42
CA ALA A 19 -9.96 -4.30 0.98
C ALA A 19 -9.93 -4.33 2.52
N ILE A 20 -11.01 -4.75 3.17
CA ILE A 20 -11.07 -4.91 4.62
C ILE A 20 -10.05 -5.96 5.10
N TYR A 21 -9.99 -7.13 4.47
CA TYR A 21 -9.05 -8.17 4.88
C TYR A 21 -7.59 -7.85 4.55
N ALA A 22 -7.35 -7.08 3.49
CA ALA A 22 -6.01 -6.65 3.12
C ALA A 22 -5.44 -5.54 4.03
N LEU A 23 -6.25 -4.92 4.88
CA LEU A 23 -5.80 -3.88 5.82
C LEU A 23 -4.71 -4.36 6.76
N GLU A 24 -4.69 -5.62 7.15
CA GLU A 24 -3.67 -6.18 8.02
C GLU A 24 -2.26 -5.99 7.45
N SER A 25 -2.12 -6.00 6.12
CA SER A 25 -0.86 -5.73 5.44
C SER A 25 -0.66 -4.26 5.03
N PHE A 26 -1.71 -3.43 5.10
CA PHE A 26 -1.66 -2.01 4.76
C PHE A 26 -1.50 -1.13 6.00
N VAL A 27 -2.08 -1.51 7.13
CA VAL A 27 -1.97 -0.80 8.40
C VAL A 27 -0.63 -1.13 9.05
N PHE A 28 0.43 -0.45 8.64
CA PHE A 28 1.79 -0.67 9.15
C PHE A 28 1.95 -0.36 10.64
N GLU A 29 1.17 0.58 11.15
CA GLU A 29 1.30 1.10 12.50
C GLU A 29 -0.07 1.25 13.15
N PRO A 30 -0.66 0.16 13.67
CA PRO A 30 -1.97 0.21 14.34
C PRO A 30 -2.04 1.27 15.44
N LYS A 31 -0.91 1.57 16.10
CA LYS A 31 -0.80 2.62 17.12
C LYS A 31 -1.05 4.05 16.60
N LEU A 32 -1.01 4.27 15.28
CA LEU A 32 -1.35 5.56 14.67
C LEU A 32 -2.85 5.71 14.40
N LEU A 33 -3.63 4.64 14.56
CA LEU A 33 -5.08 4.70 14.51
C LEU A 33 -5.63 5.40 15.75
N SER A 34 -6.77 6.07 15.60
CA SER A 34 -7.54 6.52 16.76
C SER A 34 -8.01 5.30 17.58
N ALA A 35 -8.30 5.50 18.86
CA ALA A 35 -8.82 4.41 19.69
C ALA A 35 -10.08 3.76 19.10
N ASN A 36 -10.97 4.56 18.52
CA ASN A 36 -12.18 4.07 17.84
C ASN A 36 -11.85 3.26 16.58
N ASP A 37 -10.95 3.77 15.74
CA ASP A 37 -10.50 3.07 14.54
C ASP A 37 -9.79 1.75 14.88
N LEU A 38 -9.00 1.74 15.96
CA LEU A 38 -8.31 0.53 16.42
C LEU A 38 -9.29 -0.54 16.88
N VAL A 39 -10.29 -0.16 17.67
CA VAL A 39 -11.37 -1.07 18.11
C VAL A 39 -12.15 -1.57 16.90
N LEU A 40 -12.49 -0.68 15.97
CA LEU A 40 -13.19 -1.05 14.74
C LEU A 40 -12.36 -2.03 13.88
N PHE A 41 -11.07 -1.77 13.74
CA PHE A 41 -10.14 -2.66 13.02
C PHE A 41 -10.17 -4.09 13.57
N TYR A 42 -10.01 -4.26 14.90
CA TYR A 42 -10.04 -5.59 15.48
C TYR A 42 -11.41 -6.27 15.37
N ARG A 43 -12.50 -5.51 15.51
CA ARG A 43 -13.85 -6.03 15.37
C ARG A 43 -14.20 -6.46 13.94
N LEU A 44 -13.64 -5.82 12.94
CA LEU A 44 -13.82 -6.21 11.52
C LEU A 44 -13.16 -7.55 11.19
N HIS A 45 -12.10 -7.91 11.92
CA HIS A 45 -11.41 -9.20 11.75
C HIS A 45 -12.02 -10.32 12.61
N ASP A 46 -13.02 -10.01 13.44
CA ASP A 46 -13.80 -11.01 14.14
C ASP A 46 -14.82 -11.66 13.20
N LYS A 47 -14.68 -12.96 13.02
CA LYS A 47 -15.49 -13.78 12.08
C LYS A 47 -16.99 -13.74 12.30
N LEU A 48 -17.44 -13.28 13.47
CA LEU A 48 -18.86 -13.24 13.85
C LEU A 48 -19.54 -11.89 13.57
N ASN A 49 -18.81 -10.89 13.11
CA ASN A 49 -19.32 -9.52 12.95
C ASN A 49 -19.80 -9.19 11.51
N HIS A 50 -20.57 -10.06 10.88
CA HIS A 50 -21.06 -9.83 9.51
C HIS A 50 -21.83 -8.50 9.34
N THR A 51 -22.69 -8.15 10.29
CA THR A 51 -23.45 -6.89 10.27
C THR A 51 -22.51 -5.69 10.28
N LEU A 52 -21.49 -5.70 11.14
CA LEU A 52 -20.50 -4.63 11.20
C LEU A 52 -19.72 -4.49 9.88
N VAL A 53 -19.35 -5.61 9.26
CA VAL A 53 -18.66 -5.59 7.98
C VAL A 53 -19.54 -4.94 6.91
N GLN A 54 -20.84 -5.27 6.84
CA GLN A 54 -21.78 -4.66 5.90
C GLN A 54 -21.96 -3.16 6.16
N ASP A 55 -22.07 -2.74 7.41
CA ASP A 55 -22.19 -1.33 7.80
C ASP A 55 -20.94 -0.54 7.35
N VAL A 56 -19.75 -1.07 7.60
CA VAL A 56 -18.49 -0.44 7.18
C VAL A 56 -18.37 -0.41 5.66
N MET A 57 -18.75 -1.47 4.96
CA MET A 57 -18.79 -1.46 3.49
C MET A 57 -19.73 -0.37 2.96
N GLY A 58 -20.87 -0.14 3.63
CA GLY A 58 -21.77 0.97 3.32
C GLY A 58 -21.09 2.34 3.47
N GLN A 59 -20.37 2.55 4.58
CA GLN A 59 -19.61 3.79 4.82
C GLN A 59 -18.49 3.98 3.78
N VAL A 60 -17.77 2.91 3.45
CA VAL A 60 -16.71 2.97 2.42
C VAL A 60 -17.27 3.30 1.05
N ARG A 61 -18.45 2.76 0.67
CA ARG A 61 -19.11 3.14 -0.59
C ARG A 61 -19.48 4.61 -0.63
N ALA A 62 -20.07 5.13 0.44
CA ALA A 62 -20.38 6.55 0.54
C ALA A 62 -19.11 7.38 0.40
N ARG A 63 -18.04 7.01 1.09
CA ARG A 63 -16.76 7.70 1.01
C ARG A 63 -16.13 7.66 -0.39
N LEU A 64 -16.18 6.51 -1.06
CA LEU A 64 -15.72 6.37 -2.45
C LEU A 64 -16.57 7.20 -3.42
N GLU A 65 -17.85 7.33 -3.17
CA GLU A 65 -18.70 8.24 -3.94
C GLU A 65 -18.27 9.70 -3.75
N ASP A 66 -18.04 10.14 -2.53
CA ASP A 66 -17.55 11.49 -2.24
C ASP A 66 -16.23 11.78 -2.96
N VAL A 67 -15.28 10.85 -2.92
CA VAL A 67 -13.98 11.01 -3.59
C VAL A 67 -14.09 10.96 -5.11
N LEU A 68 -14.83 9.99 -5.66
CA LEU A 68 -14.81 9.71 -7.11
C LEU A 68 -15.84 10.52 -7.91
N VAL A 69 -16.87 11.04 -7.25
CA VAL A 69 -17.98 11.75 -7.90
C VAL A 69 -18.04 13.21 -7.48
N ASN A 70 -17.77 13.50 -6.21
CA ASN A 70 -17.85 14.85 -5.64
C ASN A 70 -16.48 15.53 -5.52
N ASP A 71 -15.40 14.87 -5.99
CA ASP A 71 -14.02 15.35 -5.96
C ASP A 71 -13.49 15.70 -4.55
N GLU A 72 -14.00 15.03 -3.51
CA GLU A 72 -13.52 15.21 -2.16
C GLU A 72 -12.15 14.52 -1.96
N LEU A 73 -11.29 15.15 -1.16
CA LEU A 73 -9.97 14.60 -0.84
C LEU A 73 -10.03 13.72 0.41
N PHE A 74 -9.17 12.72 0.48
CA PHE A 74 -8.92 11.97 1.70
C PHE A 74 -8.30 12.86 2.77
N SER A 75 -8.79 12.73 4.00
CA SER A 75 -8.26 13.47 5.14
C SER A 75 -7.10 12.71 5.77
N LEU A 76 -5.91 13.31 5.78
CA LEU A 76 -4.72 12.71 6.37
C LEU A 76 -4.35 13.40 7.67
N ARG A 77 -3.95 12.59 8.67
CA ARG A 77 -3.32 13.04 9.91
C ARG A 77 -1.82 12.85 9.78
N VAL A 78 -1.06 13.76 10.38
CA VAL A 78 0.41 13.68 10.38
C VAL A 78 0.88 13.42 11.80
N TYR A 79 1.74 12.42 11.96
CA TYR A 79 2.44 12.10 13.19
C TYR A 79 3.94 12.25 12.95
N PHE A 80 4.64 12.79 13.94
CA PHE A 80 6.09 12.91 13.90
C PHE A 80 6.71 11.78 14.73
N ASN A 81 7.34 10.82 14.04
CA ASN A 81 8.00 9.70 14.70
C ASN A 81 9.49 10.03 14.89
N PRO A 82 10.03 10.04 16.13
CA PRO A 82 11.46 10.25 16.37
C PRO A 82 12.31 9.24 15.59
N LYS A 83 13.31 9.70 14.88
CA LYS A 83 14.22 8.88 14.07
C LYS A 83 15.56 8.71 14.76
N LYS A 84 16.20 9.80 15.09
CA LYS A 84 17.46 9.83 15.81
C LYS A 84 17.64 11.15 16.54
N LEU A 85 18.48 11.14 17.59
CA LEU A 85 18.98 12.32 18.25
C LEU A 85 20.22 12.82 17.49
N ASN A 86 20.26 14.10 17.14
CA ASN A 86 21.48 14.74 16.66
C ASN A 86 22.40 14.98 17.87
N PRO A 87 23.58 14.35 17.94
CA PRO A 87 24.45 14.48 19.11
C PRO A 87 25.06 15.89 19.27
N ASP A 88 25.16 16.66 18.17
CA ASP A 88 25.80 17.96 18.18
C ASP A 88 24.85 19.08 18.59
N THR A 89 23.57 18.98 18.18
CA THR A 89 22.56 20.02 18.47
C THR A 89 21.62 19.65 19.60
N GLY A 90 21.55 18.37 19.99
CA GLY A 90 20.56 17.86 20.93
C GLY A 90 19.13 17.79 20.35
N GLU A 91 18.95 18.07 19.07
CA GLU A 91 17.64 18.03 18.41
C GLU A 91 17.25 16.61 17.98
N ILE A 92 15.96 16.32 18.06
CA ILE A 92 15.41 15.05 17.59
C ILE A 92 14.96 15.22 16.15
N GLU A 93 15.66 14.53 15.22
CA GLU A 93 15.18 14.38 13.86
C GLU A 93 13.93 13.51 13.87
N SER A 94 12.84 14.03 13.33
CA SER A 94 11.56 13.32 13.26
C SER A 94 11.16 13.01 11.82
N ARG A 95 10.55 11.84 11.64
CA ARG A 95 9.97 11.45 10.34
C ARG A 95 8.47 11.72 10.37
N PRO A 96 7.91 12.52 9.45
CA PRO A 96 6.48 12.66 9.32
C PRO A 96 5.88 11.34 8.80
N LEU A 97 4.87 10.82 9.50
CA LEU A 97 4.07 9.67 9.09
C LEU A 97 2.66 10.15 8.84
N HIS A 98 2.11 9.79 7.69
CA HIS A 98 0.74 10.13 7.31
C HIS A 98 -0.15 8.93 7.49
N THR A 99 -1.32 9.15 8.07
CA THR A 99 -2.36 8.12 8.22
C THR A 99 -3.74 8.72 7.99
N ALA A 100 -4.66 7.90 7.53
CA ALA A 100 -6.07 8.24 7.39
C ALA A 100 -6.90 7.55 8.49
N ASN A 101 -8.17 7.92 8.65
CA ASN A 101 -9.11 7.11 9.41
C ASN A 101 -9.33 5.75 8.74
N LEU A 102 -9.90 4.79 9.47
CA LEU A 102 -9.99 3.41 8.99
C LEU A 102 -10.85 3.27 7.72
N VAL A 103 -11.95 4.02 7.61
CA VAL A 103 -12.84 3.99 6.43
C VAL A 103 -12.08 4.50 5.19
N ASP A 104 -11.34 5.61 5.32
CA ASP A 104 -10.51 6.15 4.24
C ASP A 104 -9.38 5.18 3.85
N GLN A 105 -8.77 4.47 4.81
CA GLN A 105 -7.77 3.45 4.49
C GLN A 105 -8.36 2.29 3.70
N ILE A 106 -9.56 1.79 4.07
CA ILE A 106 -10.26 0.75 3.31
C ILE A 106 -10.58 1.26 1.89
N ALA A 107 -11.06 2.50 1.76
CA ALA A 107 -11.34 3.11 0.47
C ALA A 107 -10.08 3.22 -0.40
N MET A 108 -8.94 3.63 0.17
CA MET A 108 -7.65 3.66 -0.54
C MET A 108 -7.23 2.27 -1.03
N VAL A 109 -7.38 1.23 -0.18
CA VAL A 109 -7.07 -0.15 -0.59
C VAL A 109 -8.00 -0.62 -1.70
N ALA A 110 -9.28 -0.27 -1.65
CA ALA A 110 -10.23 -0.61 -2.72
C ALA A 110 -9.86 0.04 -4.07
N LEU A 111 -9.34 1.28 -4.04
CA LEU A 111 -8.80 1.94 -5.23
C LEU A 111 -7.51 1.29 -5.73
N LEU A 112 -6.59 0.93 -4.83
CA LEU A 112 -5.37 0.22 -5.18
C LEU A 112 -5.67 -1.16 -5.79
N ASN A 113 -6.64 -1.89 -5.28
CA ASN A 113 -7.09 -3.14 -5.87
C ASN A 113 -7.54 -2.95 -7.33
N ALA A 114 -8.20 -1.83 -7.63
CA ALA A 114 -8.65 -1.54 -8.99
C ALA A 114 -7.51 -1.25 -9.98
N LEU A 115 -6.33 -0.87 -9.48
CA LEU A 115 -5.11 -0.75 -10.28
C LEU A 115 -4.37 -2.09 -10.45
N LEU A 116 -4.52 -2.99 -9.48
CA LEU A 116 -3.72 -4.22 -9.41
C LEU A 116 -4.44 -5.45 -9.95
N PHE A 117 -5.78 -5.42 -10.00
CA PHE A 117 -6.59 -6.58 -10.33
C PHE A 117 -7.59 -6.31 -11.45
N ASP A 118 -7.76 -7.32 -12.29
CA ASP A 118 -8.86 -7.43 -13.22
C ASP A 118 -9.86 -8.47 -12.70
N VAL A 119 -11.13 -8.31 -13.08
CA VAL A 119 -12.17 -9.31 -12.82
C VAL A 119 -12.37 -10.14 -14.07
N SER A 120 -12.10 -11.44 -13.97
CA SER A 120 -12.36 -12.42 -15.01
C SER A 120 -13.07 -13.63 -14.39
N ASP A 121 -14.18 -14.07 -14.98
CA ASP A 121 -14.97 -15.22 -14.53
C ASP A 121 -15.31 -15.20 -13.03
N ASN A 122 -15.70 -14.02 -12.51
CA ASN A 122 -15.97 -13.75 -11.09
C ASN A 122 -14.76 -13.99 -10.16
N LYS A 123 -13.55 -13.89 -10.67
CA LYS A 123 -12.31 -13.94 -9.88
C LYS A 123 -11.49 -12.69 -10.10
N MET A 124 -10.92 -12.18 -9.01
CA MET A 124 -9.92 -11.12 -9.07
C MET A 124 -8.57 -11.74 -9.45
N ILE A 125 -8.03 -11.33 -10.59
CA ILE A 125 -6.74 -11.80 -11.11
C ILE A 125 -5.80 -10.61 -11.18
N LEU A 126 -4.53 -10.79 -10.78
CA LEU A 126 -3.50 -9.75 -10.97
C LEU A 126 -3.41 -9.36 -12.45
N ASN A 127 -3.53 -8.06 -12.71
CA ASN A 127 -3.44 -7.52 -14.07
C ASN A 127 -1.99 -7.55 -14.62
N GLN A 128 -1.83 -7.24 -15.89
CA GLN A 128 -0.53 -7.26 -16.56
C GLN A 128 0.48 -6.31 -15.91
N LEU A 129 0.05 -5.16 -15.41
CA LEU A 129 0.92 -4.21 -14.71
C LEU A 129 1.54 -4.84 -13.46
N ALA A 130 0.73 -5.52 -12.65
CA ALA A 130 1.20 -6.19 -11.45
C ALA A 130 2.08 -7.43 -11.74
N LEU A 131 1.85 -8.10 -12.88
CA LEU A 131 2.60 -9.28 -13.30
C LEU A 131 3.92 -8.94 -14.02
N SER A 132 4.07 -7.72 -14.53
CA SER A 132 5.26 -7.29 -15.33
C SER A 132 6.41 -6.74 -14.49
N LEU A 133 6.37 -6.87 -13.16
CA LEU A 133 7.45 -6.42 -12.29
C LEU A 133 8.76 -7.14 -12.62
N PRO A 134 9.90 -6.43 -12.66
CA PRO A 134 11.20 -7.04 -12.88
C PRO A 134 11.52 -8.11 -11.83
N PRO A 135 12.25 -9.18 -12.18
CA PRO A 135 12.56 -10.28 -11.26
C PRO A 135 13.42 -9.86 -10.04
N ASN A 136 14.15 -8.75 -10.18
CA ASN A 136 14.95 -8.14 -9.11
C ASN A 136 14.23 -7.00 -8.38
N PHE A 137 12.91 -6.91 -8.50
CA PHE A 137 12.08 -5.96 -7.76
C PHE A 137 11.66 -6.58 -6.43
N TYR A 138 12.12 -6.00 -5.32
CA TYR A 138 11.87 -6.47 -3.96
C TYR A 138 10.93 -5.56 -3.15
N GLY A 139 10.38 -4.53 -3.78
CA GLY A 139 9.48 -3.58 -3.14
C GLY A 139 8.08 -4.15 -2.85
N ASN A 140 7.08 -3.30 -2.85
CA ASN A 140 5.69 -3.68 -2.57
C ASN A 140 5.10 -4.53 -3.71
N ILE A 141 5.35 -5.84 -3.69
CA ILE A 141 4.87 -6.79 -4.69
C ILE A 141 3.42 -7.16 -4.36
N PRO A 142 2.48 -7.00 -5.30
CA PRO A 142 1.08 -7.38 -5.08
C PRO A 142 0.94 -8.85 -4.69
N SER A 143 0.13 -9.12 -3.68
CA SER A 143 -0.12 -10.48 -3.22
C SER A 143 -1.27 -11.12 -3.99
N LYS A 144 -1.12 -12.41 -4.29
CA LYS A 144 -2.23 -13.25 -4.81
C LYS A 144 -3.18 -13.67 -3.69
N GLU A 145 -2.73 -13.61 -2.44
CA GLU A 145 -3.55 -13.99 -1.28
C GLU A 145 -4.57 -12.90 -0.94
N PRO A 146 -5.86 -13.25 -0.72
CA PRO A 146 -6.92 -12.27 -0.47
C PRO A 146 -6.69 -11.39 0.76
N LYS A 147 -6.04 -11.92 1.80
CA LYS A 147 -5.81 -11.22 3.07
C LYS A 147 -4.63 -10.25 3.06
N HIS A 148 -3.86 -10.20 1.99
CA HIS A 148 -2.71 -9.32 1.88
C HIS A 148 -2.78 -8.48 0.61
N LEU A 149 -2.58 -7.19 0.73
CA LEU A 149 -2.43 -6.31 -0.44
C LEU A 149 -1.08 -6.55 -1.11
N PHE A 150 -0.04 -6.70 -0.31
CA PHE A 150 1.32 -6.97 -0.75
C PHE A 150 1.88 -8.22 -0.07
N VAL A 151 2.83 -8.86 -0.73
CA VAL A 151 3.64 -9.91 -0.12
C VAL A 151 4.32 -9.35 1.15
N PRO A 152 4.38 -10.11 2.26
CA PRO A 152 5.00 -9.63 3.49
C PRO A 152 6.40 -9.09 3.26
N TRP A 153 6.64 -7.84 3.65
CA TRP A 153 7.89 -7.13 3.36
C TRP A 153 9.14 -7.83 3.93
N LYS A 154 9.00 -8.54 5.06
CA LYS A 154 10.12 -9.27 5.68
C LYS A 154 10.66 -10.38 4.79
N GLU A 155 9.79 -11.07 4.05
CA GLU A 155 10.19 -12.10 3.10
C GLU A 155 10.98 -11.48 1.95
N LYS A 156 10.46 -10.39 1.39
CA LYS A 156 11.12 -9.68 0.28
C LYS A 156 12.40 -8.99 0.70
N TYR A 157 12.47 -8.48 1.92
CA TYR A 157 13.72 -7.95 2.47
C TYR A 157 14.78 -9.04 2.67
N LYS A 158 14.38 -10.23 3.09
CA LYS A 158 15.29 -11.38 3.18
C LYS A 158 15.81 -11.77 1.80
N GLU A 159 14.94 -11.93 0.79
CA GLU A 159 15.36 -12.20 -0.59
C GLU A 159 16.32 -11.13 -1.13
N TYR A 160 16.04 -9.85 -0.85
CA TYR A 160 16.93 -8.75 -1.22
C TYR A 160 18.31 -8.89 -0.58
N THR A 161 18.39 -9.11 0.74
CA THR A 161 19.66 -9.24 1.45
C THR A 161 20.46 -10.48 1.00
N GLU A 162 19.78 -11.60 0.74
CA GLU A 162 20.39 -12.80 0.17
C GLU A 162 20.94 -12.54 -1.24
N SER A 163 20.20 -11.83 -2.09
CA SER A 163 20.65 -11.45 -3.43
C SER A 163 21.88 -10.53 -3.40
N VAL A 164 21.91 -9.58 -2.47
CA VAL A 164 23.08 -8.70 -2.26
C VAL A 164 24.30 -9.52 -1.81
N THR A 165 24.12 -10.43 -0.83
CA THR A 165 25.20 -11.29 -0.33
C THR A 165 25.76 -12.17 -1.45
N GLN A 166 24.90 -12.85 -2.20
CA GLN A 166 25.30 -13.68 -3.33
C GLN A 166 26.05 -12.88 -4.42
N SER A 167 25.62 -11.64 -4.66
CA SER A 167 26.29 -10.76 -5.61
C SER A 167 27.67 -10.36 -5.13
N TYR A 168 27.83 -10.11 -3.83
CA TYR A 168 29.12 -9.81 -3.19
C TYR A 168 30.07 -11.01 -3.22
N GLU A 169 29.59 -12.21 -2.88
CA GLU A 169 30.37 -13.45 -2.96
C GLU A 169 30.86 -13.71 -4.39
N ARG A 170 29.97 -13.59 -5.36
CA ARG A 170 30.31 -13.73 -6.79
C ARG A 170 31.34 -12.69 -7.24
N TYR A 171 31.26 -11.46 -6.71
CA TYR A 171 32.25 -10.42 -6.94
C TYR A 171 33.63 -10.81 -6.39
N THR A 172 33.71 -11.30 -5.14
CA THR A 172 34.96 -11.70 -4.50
C THR A 172 35.62 -12.89 -5.18
N GLU A 173 34.85 -13.85 -5.67
CA GLU A 173 35.34 -15.01 -6.41
C GLU A 173 35.85 -14.67 -7.80
N THR A 174 35.11 -13.89 -8.55
CA THR A 174 35.41 -13.62 -9.97
C THR A 174 36.36 -12.45 -10.17
N LYS A 175 36.51 -11.55 -9.19
CA LYS A 175 37.23 -10.25 -9.28
C LYS A 175 36.84 -9.44 -10.51
N LYS A 176 35.65 -9.67 -11.04
CA LYS A 176 35.15 -9.05 -12.25
C LYS A 176 34.83 -7.57 -12.07
N TYR A 177 34.48 -7.18 -10.85
CA TYR A 177 34.14 -5.80 -10.50
C TYR A 177 35.12 -5.30 -9.46
N SER A 178 35.51 -4.04 -9.55
CA SER A 178 36.49 -3.42 -8.64
C SER A 178 35.85 -2.49 -7.61
N HIS A 179 34.57 -2.18 -7.76
CA HIS A 179 33.87 -1.22 -6.92
C HIS A 179 32.45 -1.64 -6.64
N GLU A 180 31.98 -1.40 -5.43
CA GLU A 180 30.59 -1.41 -5.04
C GLU A 180 30.08 0.03 -4.94
N VAL A 181 28.89 0.29 -5.47
CA VAL A 181 28.24 1.60 -5.37
C VAL A 181 26.86 1.41 -4.74
N THR A 182 26.67 1.99 -3.57
CA THR A 182 25.38 2.07 -2.92
C THR A 182 24.77 3.44 -3.16
N LEU A 183 23.57 3.46 -3.72
CA LEU A 183 22.83 4.69 -4.00
C LEU A 183 21.55 4.71 -3.16
N ASP A 184 21.28 5.87 -2.57
CA ASP A 184 20.01 6.16 -1.91
C ASP A 184 19.48 7.51 -2.41
N LEU A 185 18.16 7.59 -2.60
CA LEU A 185 17.51 8.82 -3.05
C LEU A 185 17.11 9.64 -1.83
N VAL A 186 17.80 10.77 -1.63
CA VAL A 186 17.48 11.71 -0.56
C VAL A 186 16.07 12.24 -0.73
N GLN A 187 15.26 12.14 0.32
CA GLN A 187 13.87 12.62 0.32
C GLN A 187 13.03 12.07 -0.86
N PHE A 188 13.19 10.81 -1.20
CA PHE A 188 12.52 10.19 -2.35
C PHE A 188 11.01 10.51 -2.40
N PHE A 189 10.24 10.19 -1.34
CA PHE A 189 8.80 10.43 -1.35
C PHE A 189 8.40 11.91 -1.45
N PRO A 190 9.02 12.86 -0.71
CA PRO A 190 8.73 14.29 -0.90
C PRO A 190 9.12 14.82 -2.27
N SER A 191 10.09 14.20 -2.97
CA SER A 191 10.54 14.63 -4.29
C SER A 191 9.70 14.06 -5.45
N LEU A 192 8.84 13.06 -5.19
CA LEU A 192 7.94 12.53 -6.20
C LEU A 192 6.89 13.57 -6.60
N ASN A 193 6.88 13.93 -7.88
CA ASN A 193 5.81 14.75 -8.42
C ASN A 193 4.57 13.88 -8.68
N PRO A 194 3.46 14.04 -7.93
CA PRO A 194 2.27 13.23 -8.11
C PRO A 194 1.64 13.39 -9.51
N LEU A 195 1.86 14.51 -10.19
CA LEU A 195 1.39 14.71 -11.56
C LEU A 195 2.06 13.77 -12.56
N LEU A 196 3.34 13.42 -12.36
CA LEU A 196 4.03 12.44 -13.21
C LEU A 196 3.41 11.06 -13.05
N VAL A 197 3.07 10.66 -11.82
CA VAL A 197 2.40 9.39 -11.55
C VAL A 197 0.99 9.38 -12.16
N TYR A 198 0.26 10.48 -12.03
CA TYR A 198 -1.05 10.66 -12.64
C TYR A 198 -0.98 10.56 -14.16
N ASP A 199 -0.08 11.29 -14.79
CA ASP A 199 0.11 11.27 -16.25
C ASP A 199 0.46 9.86 -16.75
N TRP A 200 1.32 9.15 -16.02
CA TRP A 200 1.69 7.77 -16.35
C TRP A 200 0.48 6.82 -16.28
N ILE A 201 -0.34 6.91 -15.22
CA ILE A 201 -1.55 6.08 -15.08
C ILE A 201 -2.57 6.37 -16.20
N ILE A 202 -2.79 7.64 -16.54
CA ILE A 202 -3.84 8.05 -17.50
C ILE A 202 -3.43 7.82 -18.94
N ARG A 203 -2.17 8.08 -19.30
CA ARG A 203 -1.72 8.00 -20.69
C ARG A 203 -1.27 6.61 -21.08
N GLY A 204 -0.98 5.76 -20.11
CA GLY A 204 -0.39 4.45 -20.33
C GLY A 204 0.96 4.59 -21.04
N CYS A 205 2.04 4.27 -20.41
CA CYS A 205 3.33 4.26 -21.09
C CYS A 205 3.40 3.17 -22.15
#